data_fd0c7eee112b319c98660200f2e94246
#
_entry.id   fd0c7eee112b319c98660200f2e94246
#
_cell.length_a   1.000
_cell.length_b   1.000
_cell.length_c   1.000
_cell.angle_alpha   90.00
_cell.angle_beta   90.00
_cell.angle_gamma   90.00
#
_symmetry.space_group_name_H-M   'P 1'
#
loop_
_entity.id
_entity.type
_entity.pdbx_description
1 polymer ?
#
loop_
_entity_poly.entity_id
_entity_poly.type
_entity_poly.pdbx_seq_one_letter_code
_entity_poly.pdbx_strand_id
1 'polypeptide(L)'
;MADGFAPWCCPLCGAPLAGESALKCPSGHSFDRAKEGYWHLLPVQNTRTKAPGDSKEMVAARRAFLSAGYYGIFGQALGELCLAYGQPAANGPLRLLDAGCGEGWYDRCIARQFGEAGRPLELAGFDIA
;
A
#
# COMPACT_ATOMS: atom_id res chain seq x y z
N MET A 1 12.41 16.68 -3.46
CA MET A 1 11.43 15.64 -3.10
C MET A 1 12.16 14.31 -3.02
N ALA A 2 12.04 13.63 -1.94
CA ALA A 2 12.53 12.27 -1.90
C ALA A 2 11.78 11.47 -2.97
N ASP A 3 12.51 10.81 -3.84
CA ASP A 3 11.91 9.83 -4.75
C ASP A 3 11.24 8.79 -3.86
N GLY A 4 9.91 8.89 -3.77
CA GLY A 4 9.13 8.01 -2.92
C GLY A 4 9.38 6.57 -3.36
N PHE A 5 9.40 5.66 -2.40
CA PHE A 5 9.45 4.23 -2.67
C PHE A 5 8.28 3.84 -3.58
N ALA A 6 8.58 3.60 -4.84
CA ALA A 6 7.59 3.23 -5.87
C ALA A 6 7.98 1.87 -6.45
N PRO A 7 7.61 0.78 -5.78
CA PRO A 7 8.02 -0.57 -6.16
C PRO A 7 7.21 -1.15 -7.33
N TRP A 8 6.47 -0.30 -8.04
CA TRP A 8 5.50 -0.74 -9.03
C TRP A 8 6.12 -0.98 -10.39
N CYS A 9 5.77 -2.12 -10.98
CA CYS A 9 6.06 -2.45 -12.37
C CYS A 9 4.76 -2.49 -13.18
N CYS A 10 4.88 -2.21 -14.47
CA CYS A 10 3.75 -2.26 -15.39
C CYS A 10 3.15 -3.67 -15.44
N PRO A 11 1.86 -3.87 -15.14
CA PRO A 11 1.24 -5.18 -15.17
C PRO A 11 1.10 -5.77 -16.58
N LEU A 12 1.35 -4.97 -17.61
CA LEU A 12 1.27 -5.40 -19.02
C LEU A 12 2.62 -5.79 -19.61
N CYS A 13 3.70 -5.09 -19.23
CA CYS A 13 5.02 -5.34 -19.82
C CYS A 13 6.15 -5.55 -18.79
N GLY A 14 5.87 -5.42 -17.49
CA GLY A 14 6.86 -5.64 -16.44
C GLY A 14 7.87 -4.51 -16.26
N ALA A 15 7.84 -3.47 -17.08
CA ALA A 15 8.77 -2.35 -16.98
C ALA A 15 8.47 -1.47 -15.76
N PRO A 16 9.47 -0.77 -15.17
CA PRO A 16 9.24 0.14 -14.08
C PRO A 16 8.22 1.23 -14.42
N LEU A 17 7.39 1.59 -13.45
CA LEU A 17 6.42 2.67 -13.56
C LEU A 17 6.93 3.91 -12.85
N ALA A 18 6.67 5.09 -13.45
CA ALA A 18 6.99 6.38 -12.86
C ALA A 18 5.92 7.42 -13.20
N GLY A 19 5.75 8.43 -12.37
CA GLY A 19 4.84 9.55 -12.58
C GLY A 19 4.18 10.01 -11.30
N GLU A 20 3.56 11.20 -11.34
CA GLU A 20 2.87 11.81 -10.21
C GLU A 20 1.35 11.80 -10.36
N SER A 21 0.84 12.21 -11.50
CA SER A 21 -0.61 12.24 -11.80
C SER A 21 -1.12 10.96 -12.44
N ALA A 22 -0.24 10.28 -13.17
CA ALA A 22 -0.44 8.96 -13.73
C ALA A 22 0.87 8.20 -13.71
N LEU A 23 0.82 6.90 -13.47
CA LEU A 23 1.99 6.03 -13.60
C LEU A 23 2.11 5.57 -15.04
N LYS A 24 3.30 5.74 -15.61
CA LYS A 24 3.60 5.37 -17.02
C LYS A 24 4.84 4.51 -17.09
N CYS A 25 4.83 3.55 -18.01
CA CYS A 25 6.02 2.78 -18.37
C CYS A 25 6.67 3.34 -19.66
N PRO A 26 7.92 2.95 -19.96
CA PRO A 26 8.61 3.38 -21.19
C PRO A 26 7.88 2.98 -22.48
N SER A 27 7.05 1.92 -22.44
CA SER A 27 6.25 1.46 -23.59
C SER A 27 4.95 2.24 -23.80
N GLY A 28 4.67 3.24 -22.95
CA GLY A 28 3.50 4.10 -23.08
C GLY A 28 2.24 3.60 -22.36
N HIS A 29 2.28 2.49 -21.61
CA HIS A 29 1.15 2.10 -20.76
C HIS A 29 1.00 3.10 -19.64
N SER A 30 -0.24 3.51 -19.36
CA SER A 30 -0.57 4.54 -18.38
C SER A 30 -1.66 4.06 -17.43
N PHE A 31 -1.50 4.38 -16.16
CA PHE A 31 -2.43 3.98 -15.09
C PHE A 31 -2.78 5.21 -14.26
N ASP A 32 -4.08 5.47 -14.14
CA ASP A 32 -4.58 6.65 -13.46
C ASP A 32 -4.54 6.51 -11.94
N ARG A 33 -4.47 7.66 -11.28
CA ARG A 33 -4.65 7.76 -9.85
C ARG A 33 -6.12 7.91 -9.52
N ALA A 34 -6.63 7.09 -8.62
CA ALA A 34 -7.99 7.21 -8.14
C ALA A 34 -8.17 8.49 -7.32
N LYS A 35 -9.40 8.96 -7.21
CA LYS A 35 -9.78 10.11 -6.39
C LYS A 35 -9.31 9.96 -4.93
N GLU A 36 -9.36 8.74 -4.42
CA GLU A 36 -8.94 8.37 -3.07
C GLU A 36 -7.42 8.31 -2.90
N GLY A 37 -6.66 8.40 -4.00
CA GLY A 37 -5.21 8.50 -4.00
C GLY A 37 -4.45 7.21 -4.33
N TYR A 38 -5.10 6.08 -4.52
CA TYR A 38 -4.44 4.84 -4.92
C TYR A 38 -4.26 4.76 -6.45
N TRP A 39 -3.34 3.89 -6.89
CA TRP A 39 -3.10 3.61 -8.29
C TRP A 39 -3.91 2.42 -8.77
N HIS A 40 -4.63 2.58 -9.86
CA HIS A 40 -5.45 1.53 -10.47
C HIS A 40 -4.59 0.69 -11.43
N LEU A 41 -3.94 -0.34 -10.89
CA LEU A 41 -2.98 -1.16 -11.64
C LEU A 41 -3.57 -2.48 -12.16
N LEU A 42 -4.84 -2.79 -11.90
CA LEU A 42 -5.48 -4.00 -12.38
C LEU A 42 -6.08 -3.80 -13.78
N PRO A 43 -5.47 -4.37 -14.84
CA PRO A 43 -6.03 -4.24 -16.19
C PRO A 43 -7.36 -4.96 -16.32
N VAL A 44 -8.32 -4.36 -17.02
CA VAL A 44 -9.66 -4.93 -17.24
C VAL A 44 -9.59 -6.32 -17.88
N GLN A 45 -8.67 -6.52 -18.82
CA GLN A 45 -8.47 -7.81 -19.48
C GLN A 45 -7.98 -8.92 -18.56
N ASN A 46 -7.43 -8.59 -17.40
CA ASN A 46 -6.91 -9.56 -16.44
C ASN A 46 -7.91 -9.87 -15.32
N THR A 47 -9.07 -9.22 -15.32
CA THR A 47 -10.13 -9.51 -14.36
C THR A 47 -10.99 -10.67 -14.84
N ARG A 48 -10.97 -11.78 -14.10
CA ARG A 48 -11.83 -12.95 -14.40
C ARG A 48 -13.26 -12.75 -13.92
N THR A 49 -13.48 -11.79 -13.04
CA THR A 49 -14.79 -11.44 -12.47
C THR A 49 -15.04 -9.95 -12.61
N LYS A 50 -16.32 -9.55 -12.69
CA LYS A 50 -16.70 -8.13 -12.80
C LYS A 50 -16.40 -7.33 -11.52
N ALA A 51 -16.26 -8.01 -10.38
CA ALA A 51 -16.01 -7.41 -9.09
C ALA A 51 -15.02 -8.29 -8.31
N PRO A 52 -13.70 -8.16 -8.57
CA PRO A 52 -12.70 -8.90 -7.80
C PRO A 52 -12.55 -8.31 -6.39
N GLY A 53 -12.30 -9.18 -5.42
CA GLY A 53 -12.10 -8.78 -4.03
C GLY A 53 -13.41 -8.54 -3.27
N ASP A 54 -13.29 -7.81 -2.17
CA ASP A 54 -14.43 -7.48 -1.29
C ASP A 54 -15.40 -6.49 -1.96
N SER A 55 -16.69 -6.63 -1.67
CA SER A 55 -17.69 -5.65 -2.10
C SER A 55 -17.49 -4.30 -1.38
N LYS A 56 -18.10 -3.24 -1.92
CA LYS A 56 -18.05 -1.91 -1.29
C LYS A 56 -18.62 -1.93 0.13
N GLU A 57 -19.67 -2.72 0.36
CA GLU A 57 -20.29 -2.88 1.67
C GLU A 57 -19.36 -3.60 2.65
N MET A 58 -18.65 -4.64 2.20
CA MET A 58 -17.65 -5.34 3.01
C MET A 58 -16.48 -4.43 3.37
N VAL A 59 -15.98 -3.66 2.43
CA VAL A 59 -14.91 -2.68 2.67
C VAL A 59 -15.36 -1.62 3.67
N ALA A 60 -16.58 -1.08 3.52
CA ALA A 60 -17.14 -0.09 4.45
C ALA A 60 -17.33 -0.66 5.86
N ALA A 61 -17.83 -1.90 5.98
CA ALA A 61 -18.00 -2.57 7.26
C ALA A 61 -16.67 -2.81 7.97
N ARG A 62 -15.65 -3.26 7.23
CA ARG A 62 -14.30 -3.44 7.77
C ARG A 62 -13.69 -2.12 8.21
N ARG A 63 -13.85 -1.06 7.44
CA ARG A 63 -13.41 0.30 7.81
C ARG A 63 -14.03 0.75 9.11
N ALA A 64 -15.35 0.61 9.26
CA ALA A 64 -16.07 1.00 10.46
C ALA A 64 -15.56 0.21 11.68
N PHE A 65 -15.37 -1.10 11.53
CA PHE A 65 -14.88 -1.98 12.60
C PHE A 65 -13.45 -1.61 13.04
N LEU A 66 -12.54 -1.45 12.09
CA LEU A 66 -11.14 -1.10 12.40
C LEU A 66 -11.04 0.32 12.98
N SER A 67 -11.80 1.27 12.45
CA SER A 67 -11.81 2.65 12.95
C SER A 67 -12.41 2.78 14.35
N ALA A 68 -13.23 1.83 14.78
CA ALA A 68 -13.76 1.77 16.15
C ALA A 68 -12.71 1.38 17.19
N GLY A 69 -11.54 0.93 16.78
CA GLY A 69 -10.40 0.66 17.65
C GLY A 69 -10.34 -0.74 18.25
N TYR A 70 -11.23 -1.65 17.87
CA TYR A 70 -11.23 -3.03 18.40
C TYR A 70 -9.92 -3.77 18.17
N TYR A 71 -9.22 -3.48 17.07
CA TYR A 71 -7.95 -4.09 16.72
C TYR A 71 -6.73 -3.18 16.96
N GLY A 72 -6.90 -2.15 17.78
CA GLY A 72 -5.80 -1.23 18.12
C GLY A 72 -4.56 -1.96 18.69
N ILE A 73 -4.77 -2.99 19.51
CA ILE A 73 -3.70 -3.83 20.06
C ILE A 73 -2.93 -4.55 18.95
N PHE A 74 -3.62 -5.06 17.94
CA PHE A 74 -2.97 -5.72 16.79
C PHE A 74 -2.16 -4.74 15.96
N GLY A 75 -2.72 -3.55 15.68
CA GLY A 75 -2.00 -2.50 14.95
C GLY A 75 -0.73 -2.07 15.68
N GLN A 76 -0.81 -1.92 17.01
CA GLN A 76 0.34 -1.63 17.85
C GLN A 76 1.39 -2.74 17.81
N ALA A 77 0.96 -3.99 17.99
CA ALA A 77 1.86 -5.14 18.01
C ALA A 77 2.59 -5.30 16.66
N LEU A 78 1.91 -5.09 15.53
CA LEU A 78 2.54 -5.13 14.22
C LEU A 78 3.63 -4.07 14.07
N GLY A 79 3.36 -2.84 14.49
CA GLY A 79 4.35 -1.77 14.46
C GLY A 79 5.56 -2.07 15.34
N GLU A 80 5.34 -2.59 16.55
CA GLU A 80 6.41 -3.01 17.46
C GLU A 80 7.26 -4.13 16.86
N LEU A 81 6.66 -5.12 16.22
CA LEU A 81 7.38 -6.19 15.52
C LEU A 81 8.21 -5.65 14.35
N CYS A 82 7.66 -4.76 13.56
CA CYS A 82 8.40 -4.12 12.47
C CYS A 82 9.60 -3.31 12.99
N LEU A 83 9.44 -2.57 14.08
CA LEU A 83 10.52 -1.82 14.71
C LEU A 83 11.61 -2.74 15.29
N ALA A 84 11.21 -3.86 15.91
CA ALA A 84 12.13 -4.78 16.57
C ALA A 84 12.88 -5.68 15.59
N TYR A 85 12.22 -6.16 14.54
CA TYR A 85 12.75 -7.19 13.67
C TYR A 85 12.99 -6.74 12.22
N GLY A 86 12.44 -5.59 11.82
CA GLY A 86 12.68 -5.05 10.51
C GLY A 86 14.16 -4.72 10.30
N GLN A 87 14.72 -5.15 9.17
CA GLN A 87 16.12 -4.90 8.84
C GLN A 87 16.18 -3.89 7.69
N PRO A 88 16.45 -2.61 7.98
CA PRO A 88 16.64 -1.62 6.93
C PRO A 88 17.92 -1.93 6.13
N ALA A 89 17.90 -1.58 4.84
CA ALA A 89 19.13 -1.52 4.07
C ALA A 89 20.12 -0.56 4.76
N ALA A 90 21.43 -0.79 4.60
CA ALA A 90 22.49 -0.08 5.32
C ALA A 90 22.22 1.44 5.39
N ASN A 91 21.96 1.94 6.62
CA ASN A 91 21.69 3.36 6.92
C ASN A 91 20.47 3.96 6.19
N GLY A 92 19.64 3.13 5.55
CA GLY A 92 18.44 3.56 4.84
C GLY A 92 17.15 3.34 5.62
N PRO A 93 16.01 3.71 5.05
CA PRO A 93 14.71 3.43 5.63
C PRO A 93 14.40 1.93 5.63
N LEU A 94 13.55 1.50 6.56
CA LEU A 94 12.92 0.19 6.43
C LEU A 94 11.95 0.23 5.25
N ARG A 95 12.02 -0.74 4.37
CA ARG A 95 11.06 -0.91 3.26
C ARG A 95 10.09 -2.01 3.60
N LEU A 96 8.81 -1.65 3.61
CA LEU A 96 7.73 -2.56 3.96
C LEU A 96 6.70 -2.61 2.84
N LEU A 97 6.36 -3.83 2.43
CA LEU A 97 5.31 -4.09 1.45
C LEU A 97 4.19 -4.89 2.11
N ASP A 98 2.97 -4.33 2.12
CA ASP A 98 1.78 -5.01 2.63
C ASP A 98 0.96 -5.59 1.48
N ALA A 99 0.91 -6.91 1.40
CA ALA A 99 0.13 -7.64 0.41
C ALA A 99 -1.27 -7.94 0.96
N GLY A 100 -2.30 -7.41 0.32
CA GLY A 100 -3.66 -7.48 0.81
C GLY A 100 -3.94 -6.41 1.88
N CYS A 101 -3.44 -5.20 1.66
CA CYS A 101 -3.48 -4.12 2.64
C CYS A 101 -4.88 -3.56 2.93
N GLY A 102 -5.88 -3.91 2.13
CA GLY A 102 -7.20 -3.30 2.21
C GLY A 102 -7.09 -1.77 2.04
N GLU A 103 -7.62 -1.02 2.98
CA GLU A 103 -7.53 0.45 2.99
C GLU A 103 -6.28 0.99 3.70
N GLY A 104 -5.37 0.12 4.13
CA GLY A 104 -4.12 0.51 4.77
C GLY A 104 -4.28 0.93 6.24
N TRP A 105 -5.27 0.44 6.96
CA TRP A 105 -5.45 0.78 8.36
C TRP A 105 -4.24 0.34 9.21
N TYR A 106 -3.77 -0.90 9.02
CA TYR A 106 -2.57 -1.41 9.70
C TYR A 106 -1.31 -0.65 9.28
N ASP A 107 -1.21 -0.30 8.01
CA ASP A 107 -0.10 0.49 7.48
C ASP A 107 0.00 1.85 8.16
N ARG A 108 -1.13 2.51 8.40
CA ARG A 108 -1.17 3.76 9.15
C ARG A 108 -0.74 3.59 10.60
N CYS A 109 -1.09 2.48 11.24
CA CYS A 109 -0.63 2.15 12.59
C CYS A 109 0.89 1.99 12.64
N ILE A 110 1.45 1.25 11.69
CA ILE A 110 2.90 1.03 11.58
C ILE A 110 3.61 2.35 11.30
N ALA A 111 3.15 3.11 10.32
CA ALA A 111 3.75 4.39 9.94
C ALA A 111 3.77 5.39 11.10
N ARG A 112 2.69 5.45 11.89
CA ARG A 112 2.61 6.30 13.09
C ARG A 112 3.66 5.91 14.11
N GLN A 113 3.84 4.62 14.40
CA GLN A 113 4.83 4.15 15.37
C GLN A 113 6.25 4.41 14.91
N PHE A 114 6.55 4.25 13.62
CA PHE A 114 7.85 4.61 13.05
C PHE A 114 8.10 6.12 13.17
N GLY A 115 7.10 6.95 12.92
CA GLY A 115 7.18 8.39 13.10
C GLY A 115 7.46 8.78 14.57
N GLU A 116 6.75 8.19 15.52
CA GLU A 116 6.95 8.41 16.96
C GLU A 116 8.34 7.95 17.43
N ALA A 117 8.86 6.87 16.85
CA ALA A 117 10.19 6.35 17.17
C ALA A 117 11.34 7.07 16.41
N GLY A 118 11.01 8.01 15.54
CA GLY A 118 12.00 8.70 14.70
C GLY A 118 12.72 7.79 13.71
N ARG A 119 12.08 6.69 13.30
CA ARG A 119 12.64 5.69 12.39
C ARG A 119 12.09 5.89 10.98
N PRO A 120 12.95 6.01 9.95
CA PRO A 120 12.50 6.18 8.58
C PRO A 120 11.85 4.89 8.05
N LEU A 121 10.71 5.05 7.37
CA LEU A 121 9.92 3.99 6.78
C LEU A 121 9.50 4.36 5.36
N GLU A 122 9.73 3.46 4.43
CA GLU A 122 9.11 3.49 3.10
C GLU A 122 8.10 2.35 3.02
N LEU A 123 6.83 2.69 2.87
CA LEU A 123 5.74 1.74 2.92
C LEU A 123 4.93 1.77 1.63
N ALA A 124 4.64 0.59 1.10
CA ALA A 124 3.72 0.42 -0.01
C ALA A 124 2.78 -0.74 0.30
N GLY A 125 1.54 -0.63 -0.15
CA GLY A 125 0.55 -1.68 -0.01
C GLY A 125 -0.22 -1.89 -1.29
N PHE A 126 -0.72 -3.10 -1.50
CA PHE A 126 -1.61 -3.40 -2.62
C PHE A 126 -2.73 -4.33 -2.19
N ASP A 127 -3.87 -4.19 -2.86
CA ASP A 127 -5.06 -5.03 -2.65
C ASP A 127 -5.80 -5.18 -3.97
N ILE A 128 -6.56 -6.24 -4.12
CA ILE A 128 -7.38 -6.50 -5.30
C ILE A 128 -8.75 -5.80 -5.22
N ALA A 129 -9.18 -5.45 -4.03
CA ALA A 129 -10.47 -4.80 -3.80
C ALA A 129 -10.48 -3.31 -4.18
#